data_963019c39c5f4cec9bd1cd73a105119f
#
_entry.id   963019c39c5f4cec9bd1cd73a105119f
#
_cell.length_a   1.000
_cell.length_b   1.000
_cell.length_c   1.000
_cell.angle_alpha   90.00
_cell.angle_beta   90.00
_cell.angle_gamma   90.00
#
_symmetry.space_group_name_H-M   'P 1'
#
loop_
_entity.id
_entity.type
_entity.pdbx_description
1 polymer ?
#
loop_
_entity_poly.entity_id
_entity_poly.type
_entity_poly.pdbx_seq_one_letter_code
_entity_poly.pdbx_strand_id
1 'polypeptide(L)'
;MQMLRFRLPAFRNLRDLDIDFATHLPPAAGALADTPPKSIRSHALIGQNGTGKSNLIEALITIFRDLDLDRPQAPFDYELEYSIRGHQVRIQADTTRQKLPFVWLDGKQESQGYLVKHAREYLPSHIFAYYSGKNERIESLFRTHQDRYKQLLRQDNDDLVRRLFYCRGGHSQLVLLACLLSDDPVFKKLLDNLNIESIESALFVLKKPYAARDLDEQDIELGDPRFWYRRGTVVTGFLEKLWQVAWAPVQETRQVAIDFRRRPEKQELLYLFVPDQHKLKELGELVGTPERFFRYAEAAYIGDLLEEVRITVKKRNGHGGDVEFKQLSEGELQMLTVLGLMRITREDHCLFLLDEPDTHLNPIWKLRYFDDIENVLSPREGTTLQGESQILITTHDPMMVGSLKREQVHILRRDGQRTIVDVPDEHPQGMGVTGLLKSELFGLSSTLDIETERRLFRRNELFVKAPRTPEEDAELSRLSAELADLGFSTADFRDPDYALFVRKMAQHRRFRKPVLTPEEQAEQNAIADSIIDEILREEEER
;
A
#
# COMPACT_ATOMS: atom_id res chain seq x y z
N MET A 1 -2.76 -17.08 -1.88
CA MET A 1 -3.37 -16.93 -0.55
C MET A 1 -4.49 -15.91 -0.61
N GLN A 2 -5.65 -16.20 0.01
CA GLN A 2 -6.80 -15.29 0.13
C GLN A 2 -7.28 -15.32 1.58
N MET A 3 -7.26 -14.18 2.27
CA MET A 3 -7.93 -14.04 3.56
C MET A 3 -9.43 -14.11 3.35
N LEU A 4 -10.13 -14.83 4.22
CA LEU A 4 -11.57 -15.00 4.18
C LEU A 4 -12.22 -14.19 5.29
N ARG A 5 -11.70 -14.30 6.51
CA ARG A 5 -12.21 -13.58 7.67
C ARG A 5 -11.09 -13.23 8.65
N PHE A 6 -11.20 -12.07 9.27
CA PHE A 6 -10.32 -11.66 10.36
C PHE A 6 -11.11 -11.02 11.48
N ARG A 7 -11.00 -11.62 12.68
CA ARG A 7 -11.61 -11.11 13.91
C ARG A 7 -10.54 -10.74 14.91
N LEU A 8 -10.72 -9.61 15.56
CA LEU A 8 -9.78 -9.06 16.52
C LEU A 8 -10.54 -8.44 17.70
N PRO A 9 -10.67 -9.16 18.83
CA PRO A 9 -11.38 -8.66 20.01
C PRO A 9 -10.79 -7.37 20.55
N ALA A 10 -9.45 -7.32 20.68
CA ALA A 10 -8.74 -6.14 21.15
C ALA A 10 -7.30 -6.11 20.67
N PHE A 11 -6.91 -5.03 20.01
CA PHE A 11 -5.52 -4.72 19.71
C PHE A 11 -5.33 -3.20 19.58
N ARG A 12 -4.51 -2.60 20.44
CA ARG A 12 -4.30 -1.15 20.50
C ARG A 12 -5.63 -0.40 20.61
N ASN A 13 -6.02 0.36 19.57
CA ASN A 13 -7.29 1.08 19.51
C ASN A 13 -8.41 0.32 18.77
N LEU A 14 -8.12 -0.85 18.21
CA LEU A 14 -9.13 -1.73 17.62
C LEU A 14 -9.86 -2.51 18.72
N ARG A 15 -11.19 -2.57 18.63
CA ARG A 15 -12.07 -3.30 19.55
C ARG A 15 -13.20 -3.96 18.78
N ASP A 16 -13.43 -5.23 19.06
CA ASP A 16 -14.51 -6.03 18.48
C ASP A 16 -14.53 -5.99 16.94
N LEU A 17 -13.35 -5.93 16.31
CA LEU A 17 -13.21 -5.88 14.85
C LEU A 17 -13.59 -7.23 14.26
N ASP A 18 -14.43 -7.22 13.22
CA ASP A 18 -14.77 -8.39 12.40
C ASP A 18 -14.80 -7.95 10.93
N ILE A 19 -13.99 -8.59 10.09
CA ILE A 19 -13.88 -8.30 8.66
C ILE A 19 -14.06 -9.59 7.88
N ASP A 20 -15.04 -9.59 6.98
CA ASP A 20 -15.20 -10.62 5.95
C ASP A 20 -14.63 -10.10 4.62
N PHE A 21 -13.73 -10.85 4.01
CA PHE A 21 -13.11 -10.50 2.72
C PHE A 21 -13.82 -11.24 1.60
N ALA A 22 -14.49 -10.51 0.72
CA ALA A 22 -15.07 -11.09 -0.48
C ALA A 22 -13.95 -11.65 -1.40
N THR A 23 -14.09 -12.88 -1.83
CA THR A 23 -13.09 -13.55 -2.68
C THR A 23 -13.36 -13.38 -4.17
N HIS A 24 -14.61 -13.11 -4.54
CA HIS A 24 -15.03 -12.97 -5.94
C HIS A 24 -16.01 -11.80 -6.10
N LEU A 25 -15.91 -11.14 -7.26
CA LEU A 25 -16.89 -10.14 -7.65
C LEU A 25 -18.21 -10.84 -8.05
N PRO A 26 -19.37 -10.23 -7.75
CA PRO A 26 -20.64 -10.71 -8.27
C PRO A 26 -20.62 -10.70 -9.81
N PRO A 27 -21.32 -11.62 -10.47
CA PRO A 27 -21.37 -11.67 -11.93
C PRO A 27 -21.92 -10.34 -12.46
N ALA A 28 -21.30 -9.82 -13.53
CA ALA A 28 -21.76 -8.59 -14.17
C ALA A 28 -23.19 -8.78 -14.72
N ALA A 29 -23.98 -7.72 -14.69
CA ALA A 29 -25.32 -7.74 -15.26
C ALA A 29 -25.24 -8.15 -16.75
N GLY A 30 -25.88 -9.26 -17.10
CA GLY A 30 -25.85 -9.83 -18.46
C GLY A 30 -24.65 -10.78 -18.74
N ALA A 31 -23.86 -11.14 -17.74
CA ALA A 31 -22.83 -12.18 -17.90
C ALA A 31 -23.44 -13.53 -18.28
N LEU A 32 -22.80 -14.25 -19.20
CA LEU A 32 -23.18 -15.61 -19.54
C LEU A 32 -22.98 -16.51 -18.30
N ALA A 33 -23.88 -17.49 -18.11
CA ALA A 33 -23.89 -18.37 -16.95
C ALA A 33 -22.56 -19.14 -16.72
N ASP A 34 -21.79 -19.36 -17.78
CA ASP A 34 -20.51 -20.08 -17.75
C ASP A 34 -19.27 -19.17 -17.54
N THR A 35 -19.47 -17.86 -17.34
CA THR A 35 -18.32 -16.96 -17.09
C THR A 35 -17.85 -17.14 -15.65
N PRO A 36 -16.60 -17.59 -15.41
CA PRO A 36 -16.09 -17.76 -14.04
C PRO A 36 -16.07 -16.41 -13.30
N PRO A 37 -16.47 -16.37 -12.03
CA PRO A 37 -16.45 -15.15 -11.25
C PRO A 37 -15.02 -14.60 -11.16
N LYS A 38 -14.87 -13.28 -11.33
CA LYS A 38 -13.55 -12.62 -11.22
C LYS A 38 -13.09 -12.64 -9.76
N SER A 39 -11.94 -13.25 -9.50
CA SER A 39 -11.32 -13.25 -8.17
C SER A 39 -10.92 -11.84 -7.74
N ILE A 40 -11.17 -11.51 -6.47
CA ILE A 40 -10.73 -10.25 -5.84
C ILE A 40 -9.36 -10.50 -5.22
N ARG A 41 -8.36 -9.77 -5.70
CA ARG A 41 -6.98 -9.84 -5.19
C ARG A 41 -6.60 -8.63 -4.34
N SER A 42 -7.28 -7.50 -4.54
CA SER A 42 -6.94 -6.23 -3.92
C SER A 42 -8.09 -5.73 -3.05
N HIS A 43 -7.81 -5.42 -1.79
CA HIS A 43 -8.75 -4.82 -0.85
C HIS A 43 -8.20 -3.49 -0.33
N ALA A 44 -9.05 -2.48 -0.25
CA ALA A 44 -8.76 -1.18 0.34
C ALA A 44 -9.44 -1.02 1.69
N LEU A 45 -8.66 -0.61 2.69
CA LEU A 45 -9.15 -0.20 4.00
C LEU A 45 -9.19 1.33 4.04
N ILE A 46 -10.38 1.89 4.19
CA ILE A 46 -10.62 3.32 4.24
C ILE A 46 -11.09 3.69 5.64
N GLY A 47 -10.90 4.94 6.02
CA GLY A 47 -11.41 5.47 7.28
C GLY A 47 -10.63 6.70 7.71
N GLN A 48 -11.21 7.47 8.61
CA GLN A 48 -10.59 8.67 9.16
C GLN A 48 -9.27 8.35 9.89
N ASN A 49 -8.44 9.37 10.09
CA ASN A 49 -7.21 9.22 10.85
C ASN A 49 -7.51 8.74 12.29
N GLY A 50 -6.74 7.76 12.75
CA GLY A 50 -6.92 7.18 14.07
C GLY A 50 -7.98 6.06 14.18
N THR A 51 -8.65 5.65 13.10
CA THR A 51 -9.59 4.52 13.11
C THR A 51 -8.93 3.16 13.33
N GLY A 52 -7.62 3.04 13.08
CA GLY A 52 -6.86 1.82 13.35
C GLY A 52 -6.38 1.06 12.11
N LYS A 53 -6.46 1.65 10.91
CA LYS A 53 -6.00 1.03 9.65
C LYS A 53 -4.59 0.43 9.76
N SER A 54 -3.60 1.23 10.16
CA SER A 54 -2.22 0.77 10.36
C SER A 54 -2.09 -0.26 11.50
N ASN A 55 -2.95 -0.19 12.53
CA ASN A 55 -2.96 -1.16 13.62
C ASN A 55 -3.44 -2.54 13.14
N LEU A 56 -4.36 -2.58 12.17
CA LEU A 56 -4.81 -3.83 11.56
C LEU A 56 -3.68 -4.49 10.78
N ILE A 57 -2.95 -3.72 9.96
CA ILE A 57 -1.76 -4.22 9.25
C ILE A 57 -0.72 -4.74 10.26
N GLU A 58 -0.46 -4.00 11.32
CA GLU A 58 0.48 -4.41 12.37
C GLU A 58 0.05 -5.70 13.06
N ALA A 59 -1.25 -5.88 13.35
CA ALA A 59 -1.78 -7.11 13.93
C ALA A 59 -1.54 -8.32 13.00
N LEU A 60 -1.85 -8.19 11.70
CA LEU A 60 -1.60 -9.25 10.71
C LEU A 60 -0.12 -9.62 10.61
N ILE A 61 0.78 -8.63 10.52
CA ILE A 61 2.22 -8.87 10.50
C ILE A 61 2.65 -9.60 11.76
N THR A 62 2.16 -9.18 12.92
CA THR A 62 2.52 -9.79 14.22
C THR A 62 2.07 -11.25 14.29
N ILE A 63 0.85 -11.56 13.85
CA ILE A 63 0.33 -12.93 13.83
C ILE A 63 1.22 -13.83 12.97
N PHE A 64 1.44 -13.47 11.71
CA PHE A 64 2.23 -14.29 10.80
C PHE A 64 3.70 -14.38 11.19
N ARG A 65 4.26 -13.29 11.76
CA ARG A 65 5.61 -13.28 12.32
C ARG A 65 5.75 -14.32 13.42
N ASP A 66 4.80 -14.33 14.36
CA ASP A 66 4.89 -15.18 15.55
C ASP A 66 4.60 -16.63 15.20
N LEU A 67 3.77 -16.89 14.19
CA LEU A 67 3.58 -18.23 13.60
C LEU A 67 4.88 -18.74 12.93
N ASP A 68 5.53 -17.92 12.08
CA ASP A 68 6.76 -18.31 11.38
C ASP A 68 7.96 -18.51 12.34
N LEU A 69 7.97 -17.78 13.45
CA LEU A 69 9.01 -17.92 14.50
C LEU A 69 8.68 -19.00 15.53
N ASP A 70 7.56 -19.70 15.39
CA ASP A 70 7.06 -20.69 16.36
C ASP A 70 7.05 -20.15 17.81
N ARG A 71 6.48 -18.95 17.98
CA ARG A 71 6.43 -18.30 19.29
C ARG A 71 5.60 -19.13 20.27
N PRO A 72 6.06 -19.29 21.53
CA PRO A 72 5.40 -20.16 22.51
C PRO A 72 4.11 -19.57 23.09
N GLN A 73 3.73 -18.38 22.67
CA GLN A 73 2.52 -17.70 23.14
C GLN A 73 1.99 -16.72 22.09
N ALA A 74 0.67 -16.72 21.89
CA ALA A 74 0.00 -15.69 21.09
C ALA A 74 0.06 -14.33 21.83
N PRO A 75 0.32 -13.22 21.12
CA PRO A 75 0.49 -11.90 21.73
C PRO A 75 -0.84 -11.24 22.12
N PHE A 76 -1.94 -11.66 21.53
CA PHE A 76 -3.32 -11.17 21.75
C PHE A 76 -4.33 -12.18 21.20
N ASP A 77 -5.61 -11.98 21.50
CA ASP A 77 -6.70 -12.81 20.98
C ASP A 77 -7.05 -12.41 19.55
N TYR A 78 -7.24 -13.42 18.68
CA TYR A 78 -7.63 -13.22 17.29
C TYR A 78 -8.23 -14.48 16.68
N GLU A 79 -8.96 -14.31 15.57
CA GLU A 79 -9.35 -15.40 14.68
C GLU A 79 -9.05 -14.98 13.25
N LEU A 80 -8.32 -15.83 12.52
CA LEU A 80 -7.91 -15.60 11.14
C LEU A 80 -8.26 -16.83 10.30
N GLU A 81 -9.03 -16.62 9.24
CA GLU A 81 -9.36 -17.63 8.26
C GLU A 81 -8.84 -17.22 6.88
N TYR A 82 -8.18 -18.14 6.19
CA TYR A 82 -7.67 -17.92 4.84
C TYR A 82 -7.60 -19.22 4.04
N SER A 83 -7.61 -19.09 2.71
CA SER A 83 -7.34 -20.18 1.79
C SER A 83 -5.95 -20.03 1.17
N ILE A 84 -5.24 -21.15 1.02
CA ILE A 84 -3.91 -21.18 0.43
C ILE A 84 -3.63 -22.54 -0.20
N ARG A 85 -3.14 -22.57 -1.44
CA ARG A 85 -2.78 -23.81 -2.17
C ARG A 85 -3.86 -24.90 -2.16
N GLY A 86 -5.14 -24.47 -2.18
CA GLY A 86 -6.29 -25.39 -2.12
C GLY A 86 -6.70 -25.81 -0.70
N HIS A 87 -5.97 -25.42 0.34
CA HIS A 87 -6.27 -25.69 1.72
C HIS A 87 -7.01 -24.54 2.39
N GLN A 88 -7.87 -24.86 3.35
CA GLN A 88 -8.50 -23.91 4.26
C GLN A 88 -7.80 -23.93 5.60
N VAL A 89 -7.33 -22.78 6.05
CA VAL A 89 -6.60 -22.61 7.30
C VAL A 89 -7.40 -21.67 8.20
N ARG A 90 -7.69 -22.11 9.42
CA ARG A 90 -8.27 -21.30 10.48
C ARG A 90 -7.37 -21.33 11.70
N ILE A 91 -7.06 -20.16 12.23
CA ILE A 91 -6.20 -19.99 13.40
C ILE A 91 -6.94 -19.11 14.41
N GLN A 92 -7.10 -19.60 15.63
CA GLN A 92 -7.76 -18.88 16.70
C GLN A 92 -6.87 -18.83 17.93
N ALA A 93 -6.50 -17.64 18.36
CA ALA A 93 -5.86 -17.41 19.65
C ALA A 93 -6.90 -16.94 20.66
N ASP A 94 -6.91 -17.62 21.80
CA ASP A 94 -7.68 -17.27 22.98
C ASP A 94 -6.75 -17.45 24.20
N THR A 95 -6.12 -16.36 24.60
CA THR A 95 -5.08 -16.33 25.64
C THR A 95 -5.64 -16.69 27.03
N THR A 96 -6.97 -16.67 27.20
CA THR A 96 -7.64 -17.09 28.44
C THR A 96 -7.73 -18.62 28.56
N ARG A 97 -7.77 -19.32 27.42
CA ARG A 97 -7.92 -20.78 27.34
C ARG A 97 -6.56 -21.49 27.24
N GLN A 98 -5.68 -20.99 26.37
CA GLN A 98 -4.34 -21.56 26.21
C GLN A 98 -3.35 -20.55 25.62
N LYS A 99 -2.05 -20.79 25.80
CA LYS A 99 -0.97 -19.90 25.31
C LYS A 99 -0.80 -19.95 23.79
N LEU A 100 -0.86 -21.15 23.19
CA LEU A 100 -0.71 -21.37 21.76
C LEU A 100 -2.06 -21.22 21.06
N PRO A 101 -2.09 -20.71 19.82
CA PRO A 101 -3.33 -20.68 19.07
C PRO A 101 -3.84 -22.08 18.71
N PHE A 102 -5.14 -22.21 18.59
CA PHE A 102 -5.79 -23.36 17.97
C PHE A 102 -5.64 -23.24 16.46
N VAL A 103 -5.33 -24.34 15.78
CA VAL A 103 -5.15 -24.40 14.35
C VAL A 103 -6.04 -25.47 13.76
N TRP A 104 -6.76 -25.13 12.69
CA TRP A 104 -7.52 -26.10 11.90
C TRP A 104 -7.05 -26.02 10.43
N LEU A 105 -6.76 -27.19 9.88
CA LEU A 105 -6.33 -27.39 8.49
C LEU A 105 -7.39 -28.27 7.82
N ASP A 106 -8.10 -27.73 6.83
CA ASP A 106 -9.21 -28.41 6.14
C ASP A 106 -10.27 -29.00 7.12
N GLY A 107 -10.56 -28.23 8.18
CA GLY A 107 -11.52 -28.60 9.23
C GLY A 107 -10.97 -29.52 10.31
N LYS A 108 -9.75 -30.07 10.16
CA LYS A 108 -9.10 -30.93 11.16
C LYS A 108 -8.22 -30.09 12.09
N GLN A 109 -8.39 -30.28 13.40
CA GLN A 109 -7.56 -29.60 14.40
C GLN A 109 -6.15 -30.20 14.44
N GLU A 110 -5.15 -29.34 14.32
CA GLU A 110 -3.72 -29.67 14.37
C GLU A 110 -2.97 -28.77 15.36
N SER A 111 -1.72 -29.10 15.66
CA SER A 111 -0.88 -28.28 16.55
C SER A 111 -0.22 -27.13 15.76
N GLN A 112 0.15 -26.05 16.46
CA GLN A 112 0.98 -24.98 15.87
C GLN A 112 2.29 -25.55 15.31
N GLY A 113 2.95 -26.46 16.02
CA GLY A 113 4.19 -27.09 15.55
C GLY A 113 4.00 -27.88 14.25
N TYR A 114 2.83 -28.49 14.02
CA TYR A 114 2.52 -29.12 12.73
C TYR A 114 2.41 -28.07 11.61
N LEU A 115 1.69 -26.96 11.84
CA LEU A 115 1.59 -25.84 10.90
C LEU A 115 2.98 -25.29 10.52
N VAL A 116 3.84 -25.07 11.51
CA VAL A 116 5.21 -24.54 11.31
C VAL A 116 6.09 -25.53 10.56
N LYS A 117 6.00 -26.82 10.88
CA LYS A 117 6.74 -27.87 10.15
C LYS A 117 6.35 -27.94 8.67
N HIS A 118 5.07 -27.66 8.36
CA HIS A 118 4.53 -27.66 7.00
C HIS A 118 4.28 -26.22 6.50
N ALA A 119 5.08 -25.27 6.96
CA ALA A 119 4.91 -23.85 6.64
C ALA A 119 4.94 -23.52 5.14
N ARG A 120 5.62 -24.33 4.32
CA ARG A 120 5.63 -24.18 2.86
C ARG A 120 4.27 -24.48 2.23
N GLU A 121 3.43 -25.26 2.89
CA GLU A 121 2.12 -25.69 2.42
C GLU A 121 1.02 -24.76 2.92
N TYR A 122 1.05 -24.38 4.20
CA TYR A 122 -0.04 -23.70 4.87
C TYR A 122 0.21 -22.22 5.17
N LEU A 123 1.45 -21.72 5.15
CA LEU A 123 1.73 -20.30 5.35
C LEU A 123 2.03 -19.58 4.02
N PRO A 124 1.79 -18.26 3.92
CA PRO A 124 2.16 -17.48 2.74
C PRO A 124 3.64 -17.65 2.40
N SER A 125 3.97 -17.69 1.12
CA SER A 125 5.37 -17.74 0.67
C SER A 125 6.12 -16.50 1.13
N HIS A 126 5.52 -15.33 0.89
CA HIS A 126 6.03 -14.06 1.39
C HIS A 126 4.93 -13.20 2.00
N ILE A 127 5.27 -12.48 3.05
CA ILE A 127 4.50 -11.37 3.60
C ILE A 127 5.34 -10.12 3.39
N PHE A 128 4.89 -9.33 2.45
CA PHE A 128 5.52 -8.08 2.09
C PHE A 128 4.82 -6.94 2.81
N ALA A 129 5.56 -6.08 3.49
CA ALA A 129 5.03 -4.90 4.12
C ALA A 129 5.73 -3.63 3.64
N TYR A 130 4.94 -2.61 3.38
CA TYR A 130 5.36 -1.24 3.12
C TYR A 130 4.64 -0.28 4.05
N TYR A 131 5.36 0.73 4.54
CA TYR A 131 4.82 1.80 5.36
C TYR A 131 5.41 3.14 4.91
N SER A 132 4.54 4.11 4.58
CA SER A 132 4.97 5.44 4.12
C SER A 132 5.48 6.35 5.24
N GLY A 133 5.14 6.04 6.50
CA GLY A 133 5.51 6.85 7.66
C GLY A 133 6.99 6.74 8.03
N LYS A 134 7.50 7.77 8.70
CA LYS A 134 8.93 7.87 9.11
C LYS A 134 9.26 7.11 10.39
N ASN A 135 8.28 6.57 11.13
CA ASN A 135 8.54 5.85 12.37
C ASN A 135 8.90 4.37 12.10
N GLU A 136 9.70 3.80 12.97
CA GLU A 136 10.16 2.39 12.85
C GLU A 136 9.12 1.37 13.35
N ARG A 137 7.88 1.77 13.58
CA ARG A 137 6.85 0.95 14.21
C ARG A 137 6.60 -0.37 13.49
N ILE A 138 6.36 -0.31 12.19
CA ILE A 138 6.16 -1.51 11.35
C ILE A 138 7.49 -2.21 11.12
N GLU A 139 8.56 -1.47 10.80
CA GLU A 139 9.88 -2.03 10.56
C GLU A 139 10.43 -2.85 11.73
N SER A 140 10.19 -2.38 12.96
CA SER A 140 10.65 -3.09 14.16
C SER A 140 10.11 -4.52 14.30
N LEU A 141 8.95 -4.81 13.71
CA LEU A 141 8.35 -6.15 13.71
C LEU A 141 9.17 -7.16 12.91
N PHE A 142 9.96 -6.68 11.95
CA PHE A 142 10.77 -7.51 11.06
C PHE A 142 12.20 -7.75 11.57
N ARG A 143 12.63 -7.05 12.63
CA ARG A 143 14.02 -7.12 13.14
C ARG A 143 14.45 -8.56 13.48
N THR A 144 13.61 -9.32 14.18
CA THR A 144 13.93 -10.71 14.57
C THR A 144 14.16 -11.60 13.34
N HIS A 145 13.36 -11.43 12.27
CA HIS A 145 13.57 -12.17 11.03
C HIS A 145 14.84 -11.74 10.31
N GLN A 146 15.16 -10.45 10.34
CA GLN A 146 16.40 -9.94 9.74
C GLN A 146 17.64 -10.47 10.49
N ASP A 147 17.60 -10.52 11.83
CA ASP A 147 18.70 -11.06 12.63
C ASP A 147 18.87 -12.56 12.40
N ARG A 148 17.76 -13.32 12.32
CA ARG A 148 17.80 -14.73 11.92
C ARG A 148 18.38 -14.90 10.52
N TYR A 149 17.96 -14.06 9.56
CA TYR A 149 18.48 -14.08 8.20
C TYR A 149 19.98 -13.77 8.15
N LYS A 150 20.46 -12.76 8.91
CA LYS A 150 21.90 -12.47 9.07
C LYS A 150 22.70 -13.66 9.59
N GLN A 151 22.14 -14.42 10.54
CA GLN A 151 22.79 -15.63 11.07
C GLN A 151 22.85 -16.73 10.01
N LEU A 152 21.78 -16.97 9.27
CA LEU A 152 21.73 -17.97 8.21
C LEU A 152 22.69 -17.65 7.06
N LEU A 153 22.81 -16.37 6.67
CA LEU A 153 23.79 -15.91 5.68
C LEU A 153 25.26 -16.21 6.08
N ARG A 154 25.54 -16.32 7.39
CA ARG A 154 26.86 -16.70 7.89
C ARG A 154 27.12 -18.22 7.80
N GLN A 155 26.06 -19.03 7.79
CA GLN A 155 26.12 -20.49 7.82
C GLN A 155 26.08 -21.13 6.42
N ASP A 156 26.17 -20.32 5.37
CA ASP A 156 26.22 -20.76 3.97
C ASP A 156 24.99 -21.59 3.53
N ASN A 157 23.85 -21.25 4.11
CA ASN A 157 22.60 -21.93 3.78
C ASN A 157 21.89 -21.22 2.63
N ASP A 158 21.93 -21.81 1.42
CA ASP A 158 21.32 -21.26 0.21
C ASP A 158 19.77 -21.30 0.20
N ASP A 159 19.16 -22.04 1.11
CA ASP A 159 17.71 -22.27 1.16
C ASP A 159 16.99 -21.23 2.03
N LEU A 160 17.38 -19.97 1.85
CA LEU A 160 16.92 -18.83 2.64
C LEU A 160 15.55 -18.33 2.17
N VAL A 161 14.50 -19.03 2.54
CA VAL A 161 13.13 -18.50 2.39
C VAL A 161 12.92 -17.41 3.42
N ARG A 162 13.04 -16.14 2.99
CA ARG A 162 12.67 -14.99 3.81
C ARG A 162 11.19 -14.72 3.67
N ARG A 163 10.40 -15.28 4.58
CA ARG A 163 8.94 -15.17 4.54
C ARG A 163 8.45 -13.75 4.80
N LEU A 164 9.05 -13.03 5.73
CA LEU A 164 8.69 -11.64 6.06
C LEU A 164 9.67 -10.66 5.43
N PHE A 165 9.14 -9.77 4.61
CA PHE A 165 9.89 -8.77 3.87
C PHE A 165 9.36 -7.36 4.14
N TYR A 166 10.20 -6.47 4.64
CA TYR A 166 9.88 -5.06 4.84
C TYR A 166 10.59 -4.20 3.79
N CYS A 167 9.81 -3.37 3.08
CA CYS A 167 10.33 -2.46 2.07
C CYS A 167 11.00 -1.25 2.72
N ARG A 168 12.30 -1.06 2.45
CA ARG A 168 13.11 0.07 2.91
C ARG A 168 13.50 0.97 1.74
N GLY A 169 13.80 2.23 2.03
CA GLY A 169 14.30 3.18 1.02
C GLY A 169 15.55 2.69 0.28
N GLY A 170 16.46 1.97 0.95
CA GLY A 170 17.66 1.40 0.33
C GLY A 170 17.39 0.32 -0.73
N HIS A 171 16.19 -0.27 -0.74
CA HIS A 171 15.82 -1.23 -1.78
C HIS A 171 15.58 -0.57 -3.14
N SER A 172 15.26 0.70 -3.19
CA SER A 172 14.94 1.41 -4.45
C SER A 172 16.06 1.35 -5.49
N GLN A 173 17.32 1.48 -5.06
CA GLN A 173 18.48 1.36 -5.94
C GLN A 173 18.63 -0.07 -6.49
N LEU A 174 18.48 -1.06 -5.63
CA LEU A 174 18.59 -2.48 -6.02
C LEU A 174 17.47 -2.89 -6.97
N VAL A 175 16.26 -2.38 -6.72
CA VAL A 175 15.09 -2.58 -7.59
C VAL A 175 15.35 -1.97 -8.96
N LEU A 176 15.84 -0.72 -9.03
CA LEU A 176 16.15 -0.08 -10.31
C LEU A 176 17.12 -0.92 -11.12
N LEU A 177 18.23 -1.36 -10.53
CA LEU A 177 19.22 -2.20 -11.22
C LEU A 177 18.60 -3.51 -11.71
N ALA A 178 17.78 -4.17 -10.89
CA ALA A 178 17.09 -5.40 -11.29
C ALA A 178 16.07 -5.16 -12.43
N CYS A 179 15.34 -4.03 -12.41
CA CYS A 179 14.45 -3.62 -13.49
C CYS A 179 15.20 -3.43 -14.82
N LEU A 180 16.38 -2.78 -14.77
CA LEU A 180 17.22 -2.53 -15.95
C LEU A 180 17.92 -3.78 -16.50
N LEU A 181 17.98 -4.84 -15.70
CA LEU A 181 18.46 -6.17 -16.11
C LEU A 181 17.34 -7.08 -16.66
N SER A 182 16.08 -6.67 -16.55
CA SER A 182 14.93 -7.49 -16.88
C SER A 182 14.31 -7.14 -18.22
N ASP A 183 13.85 -8.16 -18.94
CA ASP A 183 13.03 -8.00 -20.15
C ASP A 183 11.53 -8.00 -19.86
N ASP A 184 11.11 -8.13 -18.60
CA ASP A 184 9.70 -8.16 -18.20
C ASP A 184 8.97 -6.87 -18.65
N PRO A 185 7.84 -6.98 -19.40
CA PRO A 185 7.08 -5.82 -19.88
C PRO A 185 6.61 -4.89 -18.75
N VAL A 186 6.34 -5.42 -17.56
CA VAL A 186 5.94 -4.62 -16.39
C VAL A 186 7.06 -3.69 -15.94
N PHE A 187 8.31 -4.18 -15.90
CA PHE A 187 9.46 -3.35 -15.57
C PHE A 187 9.74 -2.31 -16.66
N LYS A 188 9.61 -2.69 -17.95
CA LYS A 188 9.76 -1.74 -19.06
C LYS A 188 8.74 -0.60 -18.93
N LYS A 189 7.46 -0.92 -18.68
CA LYS A 189 6.41 0.09 -18.44
C LYS A 189 6.72 0.97 -17.22
N LEU A 190 7.25 0.39 -16.13
CA LEU A 190 7.62 1.14 -14.94
C LEU A 190 8.76 2.12 -15.23
N LEU A 191 9.82 1.69 -15.93
CA LEU A 191 10.93 2.54 -16.35
C LEU A 191 10.48 3.64 -17.33
N ASP A 192 9.54 3.32 -18.24
CA ASP A 192 8.94 4.28 -19.18
C ASP A 192 8.17 5.37 -18.44
N ASN A 193 7.37 5.01 -17.42
CA ASN A 193 6.65 5.98 -16.58
C ASN A 193 7.60 6.93 -15.82
N LEU A 194 8.81 6.46 -15.51
CA LEU A 194 9.85 7.25 -14.85
C LEU A 194 10.78 7.97 -15.83
N ASN A 195 10.58 7.80 -17.15
CA ASN A 195 11.44 8.29 -18.21
C ASN A 195 12.91 7.84 -18.08
N ILE A 196 13.17 6.66 -17.50
CA ILE A 196 14.50 6.10 -17.34
C ILE A 196 14.82 5.18 -18.53
N GLU A 197 15.95 5.39 -19.18
CA GLU A 197 16.41 4.58 -20.31
C GLU A 197 17.45 3.54 -19.87
N SER A 198 18.47 3.98 -19.13
CA SER A 198 19.62 3.17 -18.72
C SER A 198 20.32 3.78 -17.52
N ILE A 199 21.38 3.14 -17.03
CA ILE A 199 22.34 3.81 -16.15
C ILE A 199 23.45 4.47 -16.97
N GLU A 200 23.95 5.60 -16.47
CA GLU A 200 25.24 6.14 -16.85
C GLU A 200 26.34 5.45 -16.07
N SER A 201 26.12 5.26 -14.76
CA SER A 201 27.06 4.55 -13.88
C SER A 201 26.37 4.08 -12.60
N ALA A 202 26.99 3.09 -11.93
CA ALA A 202 26.61 2.67 -10.59
C ALA A 202 27.85 2.47 -9.71
N LEU A 203 27.87 3.06 -8.52
CA LEU A 203 28.92 2.90 -7.53
C LEU A 203 28.38 2.13 -6.34
N PHE A 204 28.83 0.91 -6.14
CA PHE A 204 28.55 0.11 -4.97
C PHE A 204 29.52 0.48 -3.85
N VAL A 205 29.02 0.93 -2.74
CA VAL A 205 29.79 1.29 -1.55
C VAL A 205 29.62 0.18 -0.52
N LEU A 206 30.68 -0.57 -0.30
CA LEU A 206 30.74 -1.60 0.71
C LEU A 206 31.41 -1.06 1.97
N LYS A 207 31.02 -1.58 3.12
CA LYS A 207 31.63 -1.25 4.41
C LYS A 207 32.04 -2.50 5.18
N LYS A 208 33.09 -2.37 6.00
CA LYS A 208 33.46 -3.42 6.95
C LYS A 208 32.33 -3.66 7.94
N PRO A 209 31.73 -4.84 7.97
CA PRO A 209 30.65 -5.13 8.93
C PRO A 209 31.15 -5.13 10.35
N TYR A 210 30.29 -4.76 11.29
CA TYR A 210 30.64 -4.76 12.72
C TYR A 210 31.13 -6.13 13.21
N ALA A 211 30.52 -7.20 12.72
CA ALA A 211 30.89 -8.58 13.06
C ALA A 211 32.27 -9.02 12.54
N ALA A 212 32.88 -8.30 11.60
CA ALA A 212 34.23 -8.58 11.13
C ALA A 212 35.34 -8.00 12.05
N ARG A 213 34.97 -7.52 13.23
CA ARG A 213 35.92 -7.12 14.28
C ARG A 213 36.38 -8.32 15.12
N ASP A 214 35.56 -9.36 15.21
CA ASP A 214 35.81 -10.58 16.00
C ASP A 214 35.79 -11.80 15.06
N LEU A 215 36.87 -11.95 14.25
CA LEU A 215 37.04 -13.08 13.33
C LEU A 215 37.61 -14.28 14.08
N ASP A 216 37.04 -15.45 13.81
CA ASP A 216 37.63 -16.74 14.27
C ASP A 216 38.67 -17.27 13.26
N GLU A 217 39.40 -18.32 13.63
CA GLU A 217 40.43 -18.94 12.77
C GLU A 217 39.81 -19.47 11.46
N GLN A 218 38.59 -20.00 11.52
CA GLN A 218 37.86 -20.48 10.33
C GLN A 218 37.41 -19.35 9.43
N ASP A 219 37.05 -18.16 9.97
CA ASP A 219 36.74 -16.99 9.19
C ASP A 219 37.95 -16.53 8.36
N ILE A 220 39.14 -16.56 8.96
CA ILE A 220 40.38 -16.16 8.29
C ILE A 220 40.78 -17.19 7.23
N GLU A 221 40.59 -18.48 7.49
CA GLU A 221 40.94 -19.54 6.54
C GLU A 221 40.01 -19.63 5.33
N LEU A 222 38.68 -19.49 5.54
CA LEU A 222 37.66 -19.72 4.53
C LEU A 222 37.07 -18.44 3.92
N GLY A 223 37.29 -17.29 4.56
CA GLY A 223 36.73 -16.01 4.13
C GLY A 223 37.59 -15.28 3.10
N ASP A 224 36.95 -14.44 2.29
CA ASP A 224 37.65 -13.62 1.29
C ASP A 224 38.23 -12.35 1.91
N PRO A 225 39.57 -12.15 1.91
CA PRO A 225 40.21 -10.98 2.48
C PRO A 225 39.78 -9.66 1.81
N ARG A 226 39.38 -9.67 0.56
CA ARG A 226 38.87 -8.48 -0.18
C ARG A 226 37.60 -7.94 0.48
N PHE A 227 36.80 -8.83 1.10
CA PHE A 227 35.52 -8.52 1.73
C PHE A 227 35.53 -8.78 3.25
N TRP A 228 36.63 -8.45 3.90
CA TRP A 228 36.84 -8.58 5.36
C TRP A 228 36.56 -9.99 5.89
N TYR A 229 37.05 -11.00 5.16
CA TYR A 229 36.93 -12.42 5.52
C TYR A 229 35.49 -12.90 5.70
N ARG A 230 34.54 -12.28 4.95
CA ARG A 230 33.16 -12.77 4.97
C ARG A 230 33.07 -14.12 4.29
N ARG A 231 32.29 -15.00 4.91
CA ARG A 231 31.89 -16.32 4.38
C ARG A 231 30.47 -16.24 3.79
N GLY A 232 30.08 -17.23 3.04
CA GLY A 232 28.74 -17.42 2.49
C GLY A 232 28.73 -17.26 0.96
N THR A 233 28.38 -18.35 0.27
CA THR A 233 28.36 -18.42 -1.20
C THR A 233 27.43 -17.39 -1.82
N VAL A 234 26.30 -17.07 -1.19
CA VAL A 234 25.34 -16.08 -1.70
C VAL A 234 25.96 -14.68 -1.75
N VAL A 235 26.59 -14.25 -0.65
CA VAL A 235 27.12 -12.89 -0.54
C VAL A 235 28.47 -12.77 -1.23
N THR A 236 29.41 -13.66 -0.91
CA THR A 236 30.76 -13.63 -1.49
C THR A 236 30.72 -13.93 -2.99
N GLY A 237 29.94 -14.89 -3.43
CA GLY A 237 29.77 -15.20 -4.85
C GLY A 237 29.17 -14.04 -5.67
N PHE A 238 28.30 -13.22 -5.09
CA PHE A 238 27.82 -11.99 -5.70
C PHE A 238 28.92 -10.92 -5.75
N LEU A 239 29.61 -10.70 -4.63
CA LEU A 239 30.67 -9.70 -4.54
C LEU A 239 31.87 -10.03 -5.44
N GLU A 240 32.21 -11.29 -5.64
CA GLU A 240 33.22 -11.74 -6.60
C GLU A 240 32.84 -11.36 -8.04
N LYS A 241 31.58 -11.60 -8.44
CA LYS A 241 31.06 -11.23 -9.76
C LYS A 241 31.06 -9.72 -9.94
N LEU A 242 30.63 -8.97 -8.92
CA LEU A 242 30.67 -7.51 -8.91
C LEU A 242 32.12 -7.00 -9.04
N TRP A 243 33.08 -7.63 -8.34
CA TRP A 243 34.50 -7.30 -8.45
C TRP A 243 35.06 -7.51 -9.86
N GLN A 244 34.63 -8.58 -10.55
CA GLN A 244 35.08 -8.89 -11.92
C GLN A 244 34.67 -7.82 -12.93
N VAL A 245 33.49 -7.24 -12.78
CA VAL A 245 32.96 -6.22 -13.71
C VAL A 245 33.30 -4.79 -13.29
N ALA A 246 33.63 -4.56 -12.01
CA ALA A 246 33.92 -3.25 -11.48
C ALA A 246 35.28 -2.73 -11.98
N TRP A 247 35.34 -1.42 -12.25
CA TRP A 247 36.59 -0.75 -12.57
C TRP A 247 37.27 -0.20 -11.31
N ALA A 248 38.59 -0.35 -11.26
CA ALA A 248 39.49 0.25 -10.26
C ALA A 248 38.91 0.20 -8.83
N PRO A 249 38.79 -0.99 -8.19
CA PRO A 249 38.40 -1.08 -6.80
C PRO A 249 39.25 -0.20 -5.89
N VAL A 250 38.61 0.65 -5.06
CA VAL A 250 39.30 1.59 -4.16
C VAL A 250 38.90 1.29 -2.73
N GLN A 251 39.92 1.07 -1.89
CA GLN A 251 39.73 0.96 -0.44
C GLN A 251 40.09 2.27 0.25
N GLU A 252 39.25 2.73 1.15
CA GLU A 252 39.45 3.96 1.90
C GLU A 252 38.99 3.82 3.33
N THR A 253 39.66 4.48 4.27
CA THR A 253 39.21 4.61 5.64
C THR A 253 38.72 6.02 5.89
N ARG A 254 37.43 6.19 6.15
CA ARG A 254 36.82 7.49 6.45
C ARG A 254 36.34 7.58 7.90
N GLN A 255 36.29 8.80 8.40
CA GLN A 255 35.56 9.13 9.61
C GLN A 255 34.09 9.40 9.24
N VAL A 256 33.18 8.55 9.70
CA VAL A 256 31.75 8.66 9.44
C VAL A 256 31.03 9.06 10.74
N ALA A 257 30.24 10.12 10.68
CA ALA A 257 29.35 10.49 11.77
C ALA A 257 28.12 9.59 11.73
N ILE A 258 28.00 8.68 12.70
CA ILE A 258 26.87 7.73 12.78
C ILE A 258 25.65 8.39 13.41
N ASP A 259 25.85 9.33 14.33
CA ASP A 259 24.81 10.11 15.00
C ASP A 259 25.39 11.50 15.34
N PHE A 260 24.56 12.53 15.35
CA PHE A 260 24.98 13.91 15.71
C PHE A 260 25.56 14.04 17.13
N ARG A 261 25.29 13.06 18.02
CA ARG A 261 25.77 13.01 19.42
C ARG A 261 27.00 12.14 19.64
N ARG A 262 27.46 11.39 18.62
CA ARG A 262 28.59 10.48 18.75
C ARG A 262 29.83 11.03 18.06
N ARG A 263 31.00 10.66 18.57
CA ARG A 263 32.28 10.93 17.88
C ARG A 263 32.28 10.18 16.54
N PRO A 264 32.80 10.78 15.46
CA PRO A 264 32.98 10.07 14.19
C PRO A 264 33.74 8.77 14.39
N GLU A 265 33.26 7.67 13.85
CA GLU A 265 33.95 6.39 13.87
C GLU A 265 34.73 6.19 12.57
N LYS A 266 35.92 5.57 12.70
CA LYS A 266 36.68 5.15 11.53
C LYS A 266 35.98 3.96 10.89
N GLN A 267 35.59 4.08 9.63
CA GLN A 267 34.96 3.05 8.84
C GLN A 267 35.80 2.73 7.62
N GLU A 268 36.11 1.45 7.41
CA GLU A 268 36.76 0.95 6.21
C GLU A 268 35.67 0.76 5.13
N LEU A 269 35.89 1.39 3.96
CA LEU A 269 34.98 1.36 2.82
C LEU A 269 35.71 0.77 1.60
N LEU A 270 34.95 0.05 0.76
CA LEU A 270 35.38 -0.44 -0.53
C LEU A 270 34.41 0.07 -1.59
N TYR A 271 34.95 0.73 -2.59
CA TYR A 271 34.20 1.29 -3.72
C TYR A 271 34.38 0.40 -4.95
N LEU A 272 33.27 -0.08 -5.51
CA LEU A 272 33.22 -0.88 -6.73
C LEU A 272 32.39 -0.13 -7.78
N PHE A 273 33.05 0.37 -8.82
CA PHE A 273 32.44 1.23 -9.83
C PHE A 273 32.06 0.43 -11.08
N VAL A 274 30.78 0.45 -11.45
CA VAL A 274 30.23 -0.11 -12.69
C VAL A 274 29.99 1.07 -13.65
N PRO A 275 30.78 1.18 -14.75
CA PRO A 275 30.86 2.41 -15.51
C PRO A 275 29.70 2.67 -16.46
N ASP A 276 28.92 1.66 -16.83
CA ASP A 276 27.86 1.80 -17.83
C ASP A 276 26.85 0.64 -17.79
N GLN A 277 25.80 0.75 -18.61
CA GLN A 277 24.76 -0.26 -18.76
C GLN A 277 25.28 -1.61 -19.29
N HIS A 278 26.35 -1.60 -20.11
CA HIS A 278 26.94 -2.83 -20.66
C HIS A 278 27.57 -3.66 -19.53
N LYS A 279 28.37 -3.02 -18.67
CA LYS A 279 28.96 -3.69 -17.50
C LYS A 279 27.92 -4.14 -16.48
N LEU A 280 26.82 -3.39 -16.34
CA LEU A 280 25.69 -3.85 -15.54
C LEU A 280 25.05 -5.13 -16.12
N LYS A 281 24.86 -5.20 -17.44
CA LYS A 281 24.34 -6.41 -18.10
C LYS A 281 25.28 -7.59 -17.94
N GLU A 282 26.58 -7.40 -18.10
CA GLU A 282 27.61 -8.42 -17.85
C GLU A 282 27.50 -8.97 -16.41
N LEU A 283 27.32 -8.11 -15.42
CA LEU A 283 27.06 -8.53 -14.04
C LEU A 283 25.76 -9.34 -13.94
N GLY A 284 24.70 -8.91 -14.62
CA GLY A 284 23.41 -9.61 -14.66
C GLY A 284 23.53 -11.01 -15.25
N GLU A 285 24.28 -11.18 -16.33
CA GLU A 285 24.58 -12.47 -16.98
C GLU A 285 25.37 -13.40 -16.05
N LEU A 286 26.38 -12.88 -15.35
CA LEU A 286 27.15 -13.64 -14.38
C LEU A 286 26.29 -14.11 -13.20
N VAL A 287 25.35 -13.29 -12.75
CA VAL A 287 24.44 -13.62 -11.62
C VAL A 287 23.31 -14.53 -12.06
N GLY A 288 22.78 -14.36 -13.26
CA GLY A 288 21.79 -15.22 -13.93
C GLY A 288 20.47 -14.50 -14.15
N THR A 289 19.64 -14.27 -13.13
CA THR A 289 18.33 -13.62 -13.28
C THR A 289 18.22 -12.31 -12.50
N PRO A 290 17.35 -11.37 -12.91
CA PRO A 290 17.10 -10.14 -12.17
C PRO A 290 16.66 -10.36 -10.71
N GLU A 291 15.83 -11.39 -10.46
CA GLU A 291 15.40 -11.77 -9.12
C GLU A 291 16.57 -12.28 -8.28
N ARG A 292 17.46 -13.07 -8.90
CA ARG A 292 18.66 -13.58 -8.23
C ARG A 292 19.64 -12.46 -7.94
N PHE A 293 19.80 -11.53 -8.89
CA PHE A 293 20.58 -10.31 -8.67
C PHE A 293 20.06 -9.53 -7.47
N PHE A 294 18.75 -9.24 -7.45
CA PHE A 294 18.14 -8.52 -6.34
C PHE A 294 18.34 -9.25 -5.00
N ARG A 295 18.06 -10.57 -4.96
CA ARG A 295 18.20 -11.39 -3.74
C ARG A 295 19.63 -11.36 -3.19
N TYR A 296 20.64 -11.45 -4.04
CA TYR A 296 22.04 -11.45 -3.62
C TYR A 296 22.51 -10.05 -3.19
N ALA A 297 22.15 -9.02 -3.91
CA ALA A 297 22.45 -7.65 -3.54
C ALA A 297 21.75 -7.23 -2.23
N GLU A 298 20.51 -7.66 -2.06
CA GLU A 298 19.74 -7.48 -0.82
C GLU A 298 20.35 -8.25 0.35
N ALA A 299 20.82 -9.47 0.12
CA ALA A 299 21.53 -10.24 1.14
C ALA A 299 22.81 -9.53 1.61
N ALA A 300 23.57 -8.91 0.69
CA ALA A 300 24.72 -8.08 1.03
C ALA A 300 24.32 -6.82 1.82
N TYR A 301 23.19 -6.20 1.46
CA TYR A 301 22.63 -5.03 2.15
C TYR A 301 22.17 -5.38 3.58
N ILE A 302 21.37 -6.43 3.75
CA ILE A 302 20.92 -6.92 5.07
C ILE A 302 22.10 -7.46 5.88
N GLY A 303 23.08 -8.09 5.22
CA GLY A 303 24.33 -8.57 5.83
C GLY A 303 25.27 -7.49 6.34
N ASP A 304 24.90 -6.21 6.20
CA ASP A 304 25.66 -5.04 6.64
C ASP A 304 27.00 -4.86 5.90
N LEU A 305 27.12 -5.45 4.72
CA LEU A 305 28.27 -5.29 3.81
C LEU A 305 28.03 -4.20 2.78
N LEU A 306 26.85 -4.15 2.16
CA LEU A 306 26.49 -3.11 1.21
C LEU A 306 25.88 -1.93 1.97
N GLU A 307 26.54 -0.78 1.97
CA GLU A 307 26.06 0.44 2.62
C GLU A 307 25.06 1.18 1.75
N GLU A 308 25.46 1.47 0.51
CA GLU A 308 24.60 2.13 -0.47
C GLU A 308 25.04 1.80 -1.90
N VAL A 309 24.12 2.04 -2.85
CA VAL A 309 24.46 2.08 -4.28
C VAL A 309 24.16 3.48 -4.81
N ARG A 310 25.15 4.18 -5.33
CA ARG A 310 24.96 5.47 -5.98
C ARG A 310 24.81 5.24 -7.46
N ILE A 311 23.69 5.66 -8.03
CA ILE A 311 23.36 5.42 -9.43
C ILE A 311 23.15 6.76 -10.12
N THR A 312 23.75 6.93 -11.29
CA THR A 312 23.43 7.99 -12.23
C THR A 312 22.63 7.39 -13.38
N VAL A 313 21.44 7.91 -13.65
CA VAL A 313 20.54 7.41 -14.69
C VAL A 313 20.51 8.33 -15.90
N LYS A 314 20.34 7.74 -17.07
CA LYS A 314 20.03 8.44 -18.33
C LYS A 314 18.52 8.56 -18.48
N LYS A 315 18.03 9.79 -18.57
CA LYS A 315 16.63 10.06 -18.87
C LYS A 315 16.38 10.00 -20.39
N ARG A 316 15.22 9.47 -20.79
CA ARG A 316 14.80 9.49 -22.20
C ARG A 316 14.61 10.90 -22.71
N ASN A 317 14.81 11.09 -23.99
CA ASN A 317 14.61 12.38 -24.71
C ASN A 317 15.49 13.56 -24.30
N GLY A 318 16.62 13.32 -23.65
CA GLY A 318 17.59 14.38 -23.32
C GLY A 318 17.06 15.47 -22.37
N HIS A 319 15.87 15.30 -21.79
CA HIS A 319 15.33 16.23 -20.80
C HIS A 319 16.01 16.03 -19.45
N GLY A 320 17.00 16.89 -19.17
CA GLY A 320 17.68 16.96 -17.88
C GLY A 320 19.05 16.32 -17.80
N GLY A 321 19.57 15.68 -18.86
CA GLY A 321 20.89 15.04 -18.84
C GLY A 321 20.95 13.82 -17.91
N ASP A 322 22.14 13.54 -17.38
CA ASP A 322 22.35 12.49 -16.41
C ASP A 322 21.89 12.97 -15.03
N VAL A 323 21.02 12.19 -14.39
CA VAL A 323 20.39 12.55 -13.12
C VAL A 323 20.83 11.55 -12.04
N GLU A 324 21.32 12.04 -10.93
CA GLU A 324 21.54 11.16 -9.78
C GLU A 324 20.21 10.56 -9.30
N PHE A 325 20.22 9.27 -8.99
CA PHE A 325 19.04 8.56 -8.51
C PHE A 325 18.36 9.22 -7.30
N LYS A 326 19.17 9.85 -6.43
CA LYS A 326 18.67 10.61 -5.25
C LYS A 326 17.89 11.88 -5.61
N GLN A 327 17.98 12.34 -6.86
CA GLN A 327 17.25 13.53 -7.36
C GLN A 327 15.89 13.17 -7.97
N LEU A 328 15.57 11.87 -8.08
CA LEU A 328 14.22 11.44 -8.42
C LEU A 328 13.24 11.89 -7.33
N SER A 329 12.02 12.23 -7.74
CA SER A 329 10.98 12.63 -6.79
C SER A 329 10.63 11.48 -5.82
N GLU A 330 10.16 11.82 -4.62
CA GLU A 330 9.74 10.80 -3.65
C GLU A 330 8.65 9.88 -4.21
N GLY A 331 7.72 10.41 -5.02
CA GLY A 331 6.69 9.61 -5.69
C GLY A 331 7.27 8.63 -6.73
N GLU A 332 8.26 9.07 -7.54
CA GLU A 332 8.97 8.20 -8.49
C GLU A 332 9.68 7.05 -7.75
N LEU A 333 10.39 7.38 -6.66
CA LEU A 333 11.08 6.38 -5.83
C LEU A 333 10.10 5.41 -5.18
N GLN A 334 8.96 5.90 -4.70
CA GLN A 334 7.92 5.10 -4.07
C GLN A 334 7.29 4.12 -5.06
N MET A 335 6.89 4.58 -6.25
CA MET A 335 6.35 3.73 -7.31
C MET A 335 7.33 2.64 -7.71
N LEU A 336 8.59 3.02 -7.99
CA LEU A 336 9.64 2.08 -8.35
C LEU A 336 9.83 1.04 -7.25
N THR A 337 9.95 1.49 -6.01
CA THR A 337 10.27 0.61 -4.89
C THR A 337 9.13 -0.36 -4.60
N VAL A 338 7.91 0.12 -4.46
CA VAL A 338 6.77 -0.74 -4.08
C VAL A 338 6.43 -1.69 -5.22
N LEU A 339 6.14 -1.18 -6.42
CA LEU A 339 5.72 -2.02 -7.54
C LEU A 339 6.85 -2.91 -8.04
N GLY A 340 8.07 -2.38 -8.11
CA GLY A 340 9.23 -3.17 -8.53
C GLY A 340 9.55 -4.29 -7.56
N LEU A 341 9.55 -4.02 -6.24
CA LEU A 341 9.73 -5.07 -5.23
C LEU A 341 8.63 -6.12 -5.27
N MET A 342 7.37 -5.70 -5.35
CA MET A 342 6.26 -6.64 -5.48
C MET A 342 6.46 -7.57 -6.67
N ARG A 343 6.94 -7.06 -7.81
CA ARG A 343 7.20 -7.86 -9.01
C ARG A 343 8.40 -8.78 -8.87
N ILE A 344 9.50 -8.30 -8.27
CA ILE A 344 10.74 -9.07 -8.05
C ILE A 344 10.54 -10.17 -7.01
N THR A 345 9.89 -9.84 -5.90
CA THR A 345 9.71 -10.77 -4.76
C THR A 345 8.50 -11.67 -4.91
N ARG A 346 7.74 -11.51 -6.01
CA ARG A 346 6.55 -12.27 -6.22
C ARG A 346 6.85 -13.76 -6.36
N GLU A 347 6.31 -14.51 -5.45
CA GLU A 347 6.09 -15.94 -5.52
C GLU A 347 4.58 -16.24 -5.52
N ASP A 348 4.21 -17.50 -5.61
CA ASP A 348 2.82 -17.91 -5.44
C ASP A 348 2.37 -17.70 -3.99
N HIS A 349 1.13 -17.28 -3.82
CA HIS A 349 0.47 -17.17 -2.50
C HIS A 349 1.13 -16.18 -1.53
N CYS A 350 1.51 -14.99 -2.03
CA CYS A 350 1.99 -13.90 -1.20
C CYS A 350 0.86 -13.09 -0.57
N LEU A 351 1.17 -12.43 0.55
CA LEU A 351 0.34 -11.40 1.17
C LEU A 351 1.09 -10.06 1.15
N PHE A 352 0.52 -9.07 0.48
CA PHE A 352 1.06 -7.71 0.42
C PHE A 352 0.26 -6.79 1.33
N LEU A 353 0.92 -6.15 2.26
CA LEU A 353 0.35 -5.23 3.25
C LEU A 353 0.94 -3.84 3.05
N LEU A 354 0.18 -2.94 2.44
CA LEU A 354 0.64 -1.61 2.06
C LEU A 354 -0.08 -0.54 2.89
N ASP A 355 0.65 0.15 3.74
CA ASP A 355 0.11 1.21 4.59
C ASP A 355 0.38 2.59 3.98
N GLU A 356 -0.66 3.23 3.46
CA GLU A 356 -0.65 4.53 2.78
C GLU A 356 0.41 4.63 1.65
N PRO A 357 0.41 3.69 0.67
CA PRO A 357 1.44 3.67 -0.37
C PRO A 357 1.28 4.78 -1.41
N ASP A 358 0.35 5.69 -1.22
CA ASP A 358 -0.03 6.79 -2.11
C ASP A 358 0.45 8.17 -1.65
N THR A 359 1.09 8.26 -0.48
CA THR A 359 1.39 9.54 0.20
C THR A 359 2.14 10.55 -0.67
N HIS A 360 3.08 10.09 -1.49
CA HIS A 360 3.92 10.96 -2.35
C HIS A 360 3.54 10.91 -3.83
N LEU A 361 2.48 10.16 -4.19
CA LEU A 361 2.06 10.01 -5.58
C LEU A 361 1.28 11.22 -6.08
N ASN A 362 1.52 11.59 -7.33
CA ASN A 362 0.70 12.59 -8.00
C ASN A 362 -0.72 12.04 -8.30
N PRO A 363 -1.71 12.91 -8.55
CA PRO A 363 -3.10 12.50 -8.80
C PRO A 363 -3.27 11.48 -9.94
N ILE A 364 -2.50 11.60 -11.02
CA ILE A 364 -2.59 10.69 -12.17
C ILE A 364 -2.16 9.28 -11.80
N TRP A 365 -1.10 9.15 -11.02
CA TRP A 365 -0.61 7.85 -10.56
C TRP A 365 -1.55 7.22 -9.53
N LYS A 366 -2.15 8.03 -8.64
CA LYS A 366 -3.16 7.55 -7.69
C LYS A 366 -4.35 6.90 -8.38
N LEU A 367 -4.86 7.52 -9.44
CA LEU A 367 -5.98 6.98 -10.24
C LEU A 367 -5.66 5.63 -10.89
N ARG A 368 -4.41 5.37 -11.23
CA ARG A 368 -3.96 4.14 -11.90
C ARG A 368 -3.34 3.11 -10.97
N TYR A 369 -3.19 3.43 -9.70
CA TYR A 369 -2.38 2.63 -8.79
C TYR A 369 -2.87 1.18 -8.66
N PHE A 370 -4.17 0.96 -8.53
CA PHE A 370 -4.73 -0.39 -8.46
C PHE A 370 -4.58 -1.16 -9.77
N ASP A 371 -4.70 -0.49 -10.92
CA ASP A 371 -4.46 -1.11 -12.22
C ASP A 371 -2.98 -1.51 -12.37
N ASP A 372 -2.06 -0.67 -11.92
CA ASP A 372 -0.63 -0.98 -11.94
C ASP A 372 -0.29 -2.13 -10.99
N ILE A 373 -0.91 -2.21 -9.83
CA ILE A 373 -0.81 -3.34 -8.91
C ILE A 373 -1.33 -4.64 -9.54
N GLU A 374 -2.51 -4.62 -10.16
CA GLU A 374 -3.07 -5.79 -10.85
C GLU A 374 -2.14 -6.26 -12.00
N ASN A 375 -1.53 -5.32 -12.73
CA ASN A 375 -0.52 -5.62 -13.75
C ASN A 375 0.73 -6.26 -13.15
N VAL A 376 1.21 -5.76 -12.02
CA VAL A 376 2.36 -6.33 -11.28
C VAL A 376 2.06 -7.77 -10.85
N LEU A 377 0.83 -8.05 -10.46
CA LEU A 377 0.37 -9.39 -10.07
C LEU A 377 -0.03 -10.27 -11.26
N SER A 378 -0.01 -9.77 -12.49
CA SER A 378 -0.31 -10.59 -13.66
C SER A 378 0.74 -11.71 -13.87
N PRO A 379 0.37 -12.90 -14.35
CA PRO A 379 1.33 -13.96 -14.63
C PRO A 379 2.45 -13.47 -15.56
N ARG A 380 3.66 -13.96 -15.36
CA ARG A 380 4.76 -13.74 -16.31
C ARG A 380 4.58 -14.70 -17.48
N GLU A 381 4.91 -14.25 -18.68
CA GLU A 381 4.96 -15.14 -19.85
C GLU A 381 5.92 -16.31 -19.58
N GLY A 382 5.44 -17.53 -19.82
CA GLY A 382 6.22 -18.76 -19.63
C GLY A 382 6.35 -19.25 -18.17
N THR A 383 5.67 -18.62 -17.20
CA THR A 383 5.63 -19.12 -15.82
C THR A 383 4.36 -19.90 -15.53
N THR A 384 4.50 -21.02 -14.80
CA THR A 384 3.38 -21.83 -14.31
C THR A 384 2.79 -21.31 -12.99
N LEU A 385 3.09 -20.05 -12.61
CA LEU A 385 2.57 -19.44 -11.39
C LEU A 385 1.04 -19.37 -11.47
N GLN A 386 0.35 -20.29 -10.82
CA GLN A 386 -1.12 -20.37 -10.74
C GLN A 386 -1.67 -19.84 -9.41
N GLY A 387 -0.79 -19.55 -8.45
CA GLY A 387 -1.17 -19.16 -7.11
C GLY A 387 -1.70 -17.73 -7.01
N GLU A 388 -2.80 -17.56 -6.29
CA GLU A 388 -3.37 -16.25 -5.99
C GLU A 388 -2.61 -15.58 -4.84
N SER A 389 -2.21 -14.34 -5.06
CA SER A 389 -1.68 -13.45 -4.02
C SER A 389 -2.72 -12.40 -3.69
N GLN A 390 -2.76 -11.94 -2.43
CA GLN A 390 -3.70 -10.91 -1.99
C GLN A 390 -2.96 -9.66 -1.53
N ILE A 391 -3.60 -8.51 -1.78
CA ILE A 391 -3.12 -7.20 -1.37
C ILE A 391 -4.14 -6.55 -0.45
N LEU A 392 -3.68 -6.02 0.65
CA LEU A 392 -4.43 -5.17 1.54
C LEU A 392 -3.77 -3.81 1.60
N ILE A 393 -4.48 -2.77 1.20
CA ILE A 393 -4.00 -1.39 1.14
C ILE A 393 -4.79 -0.54 2.11
N THR A 394 -4.12 0.26 2.94
CA THR A 394 -4.78 1.35 3.65
C THR A 394 -4.60 2.65 2.88
N THR A 395 -5.64 3.43 2.79
CA THR A 395 -5.58 4.78 2.20
C THR A 395 -6.64 5.68 2.81
N HIS A 396 -6.42 6.98 2.71
CA HIS A 396 -7.39 8.02 3.00
C HIS A 396 -7.64 8.90 1.76
N ASP A 397 -7.12 8.52 0.59
CA ASP A 397 -7.22 9.29 -0.64
C ASP A 397 -8.39 8.80 -1.51
N PRO A 398 -9.34 9.68 -1.88
CA PRO A 398 -10.49 9.30 -2.70
C PRO A 398 -10.09 8.86 -4.11
N MET A 399 -8.97 9.37 -4.65
CA MET A 399 -8.52 9.00 -5.99
C MET A 399 -8.06 7.55 -6.07
N MET A 400 -7.49 7.03 -4.97
CA MET A 400 -7.06 5.64 -4.90
C MET A 400 -8.23 4.66 -5.04
N VAL A 401 -9.36 4.97 -4.43
CA VAL A 401 -10.51 4.04 -4.39
C VAL A 401 -11.46 4.20 -5.57
N GLY A 402 -11.29 5.24 -6.37
CA GLY A 402 -12.20 5.57 -7.48
C GLY A 402 -12.25 4.54 -8.61
N SER A 403 -11.34 3.59 -8.68
CA SER A 403 -11.35 2.46 -9.63
C SER A 403 -11.92 1.18 -9.04
N LEU A 404 -12.20 1.12 -7.74
CA LEU A 404 -12.62 -0.09 -7.03
C LEU A 404 -14.13 -0.29 -7.04
N LYS A 405 -14.53 -1.56 -6.95
CA LYS A 405 -15.89 -1.96 -6.67
C LYS A 405 -16.13 -2.03 -5.16
N ARG A 406 -17.38 -1.95 -4.72
CA ARG A 406 -17.74 -1.93 -3.29
C ARG A 406 -17.22 -3.16 -2.52
N GLU A 407 -17.19 -4.34 -3.16
CA GLU A 407 -16.74 -5.59 -2.54
C GLU A 407 -15.22 -5.59 -2.24
N GLN A 408 -14.48 -4.65 -2.81
CA GLN A 408 -13.05 -4.46 -2.60
C GLN A 408 -12.75 -3.44 -1.50
N VAL A 409 -13.76 -2.73 -0.98
CA VAL A 409 -13.59 -1.59 -0.07
C VAL A 409 -14.18 -1.90 1.29
N HIS A 410 -13.41 -1.66 2.35
CA HIS A 410 -13.79 -1.82 3.74
C HIS A 410 -13.64 -0.48 4.46
N ILE A 411 -14.72 0.04 5.02
CA ILE A 411 -14.76 1.33 5.70
C ILE A 411 -14.64 1.09 7.20
N LEU A 412 -13.52 1.53 7.78
CA LEU A 412 -13.30 1.47 9.23
C LEU A 412 -13.89 2.72 9.90
N ARG A 413 -14.86 2.50 10.78
CA ARG A 413 -15.49 3.56 11.59
C ARG A 413 -15.41 3.23 13.06
N ARG A 414 -15.50 4.27 13.89
CA ARG A 414 -15.66 4.12 15.33
C ARG A 414 -17.10 4.36 15.73
N ASP A 415 -17.64 3.41 16.48
CA ASP A 415 -18.92 3.56 17.18
C ASP A 415 -18.64 3.39 18.68
N GLY A 416 -18.52 4.51 19.37
CA GLY A 416 -18.09 4.54 20.78
C GLY A 416 -16.70 3.92 20.95
N GLN A 417 -16.63 2.76 21.61
CA GLN A 417 -15.37 2.01 21.80
C GLN A 417 -15.13 0.91 20.75
N ARG A 418 -16.14 0.58 19.94
CA ARG A 418 -16.06 -0.50 18.94
C ARG A 418 -15.50 0.01 17.62
N THR A 419 -14.88 -0.89 16.88
CA THR A 419 -14.45 -0.65 15.50
C THR A 419 -15.42 -1.40 14.59
N ILE A 420 -16.21 -0.68 13.83
CA ILE A 420 -17.13 -1.25 12.84
C ILE A 420 -16.43 -1.23 11.48
N VAL A 421 -16.66 -2.28 10.71
CA VAL A 421 -16.19 -2.39 9.33
C VAL A 421 -17.40 -2.58 8.44
N ASP A 422 -17.63 -1.60 7.57
CA ASP A 422 -18.72 -1.58 6.63
C ASP A 422 -18.20 -1.77 5.20
N VAL A 423 -19.04 -2.33 4.33
CA VAL A 423 -18.83 -2.33 2.87
C VAL A 423 -19.70 -1.21 2.30
N PRO A 424 -19.19 -0.39 1.34
CA PRO A 424 -19.99 0.69 0.77
C PRO A 424 -21.28 0.19 0.13
N ASP A 425 -22.34 0.98 0.21
CA ASP A 425 -23.62 0.67 -0.45
C ASP A 425 -23.49 0.74 -1.98
N GLU A 426 -22.72 1.71 -2.48
CA GLU A 426 -22.50 1.96 -3.90
C GLU A 426 -21.05 1.64 -4.32
N HIS A 427 -20.86 1.39 -5.63
CA HIS A 427 -19.52 1.22 -6.17
C HIS A 427 -18.78 2.55 -6.19
N PRO A 428 -17.57 2.67 -5.60
CA PRO A 428 -16.72 3.85 -5.78
C PRO A 428 -16.40 4.14 -7.24
N GLN A 429 -16.32 3.07 -8.04
CA GLN A 429 -16.04 3.16 -9.47
C GLN A 429 -17.15 3.96 -10.19
N GLY A 430 -16.75 5.06 -10.82
CA GLY A 430 -17.65 5.90 -11.59
C GLY A 430 -18.22 7.12 -10.86
N MET A 431 -18.06 7.21 -9.51
CA MET A 431 -18.55 8.37 -8.74
C MET A 431 -17.80 9.67 -9.01
N GLY A 432 -16.53 9.59 -9.46
CA GLY A 432 -15.64 10.75 -9.52
C GLY A 432 -15.22 11.25 -8.14
N VAL A 433 -14.17 12.10 -8.09
CA VAL A 433 -13.57 12.52 -6.81
C VAL A 433 -14.57 13.28 -5.92
N THR A 434 -15.35 14.18 -6.49
CA THR A 434 -16.34 14.97 -5.73
C THR A 434 -17.45 14.08 -5.15
N GLY A 435 -17.92 13.10 -5.93
CA GLY A 435 -18.91 12.12 -5.48
C GLY A 435 -18.37 11.28 -4.33
N LEU A 436 -17.13 10.76 -4.47
CA LEU A 436 -16.47 9.99 -3.44
C LEU A 436 -16.31 10.75 -2.13
N LEU A 437 -15.85 12.01 -2.20
CA LEU A 437 -15.68 12.86 -1.01
C LEU A 437 -16.99 13.09 -0.25
N LYS A 438 -18.11 13.21 -0.97
CA LYS A 438 -19.45 13.42 -0.38
C LYS A 438 -20.15 12.12 0.02
N SER A 439 -19.69 10.97 -0.50
CA SER A 439 -20.27 9.66 -0.16
C SER A 439 -19.97 9.25 1.29
N GLU A 440 -20.55 8.15 1.70
CA GLU A 440 -20.29 7.51 3.00
C GLU A 440 -18.83 7.13 3.23
N LEU A 441 -18.02 6.99 2.16
CA LEU A 441 -16.60 6.65 2.22
C LEU A 441 -15.78 7.72 2.98
N PHE A 442 -16.07 8.99 2.73
CA PHE A 442 -15.34 10.12 3.30
C PHE A 442 -16.22 11.07 4.14
N GLY A 443 -17.52 11.11 3.87
CA GLY A 443 -18.52 11.80 4.68
C GLY A 443 -18.39 13.32 4.71
N LEU A 444 -17.84 13.95 3.65
CA LEU A 444 -17.77 15.39 3.57
C LEU A 444 -19.13 15.97 3.18
N SER A 445 -19.62 16.94 3.95
CA SER A 445 -20.85 17.69 3.65
C SER A 445 -20.72 18.51 2.38
N SER A 446 -19.52 19.05 2.15
CA SER A 446 -19.21 19.91 1.01
C SER A 446 -17.76 19.74 0.56
N THR A 447 -17.48 20.02 -0.70
CA THR A 447 -16.12 20.10 -1.28
C THR A 447 -15.66 21.54 -1.48
N LEU A 448 -16.43 22.49 -0.99
CA LEU A 448 -16.12 23.92 -1.01
C LEU A 448 -15.25 24.30 0.19
N ASP A 449 -14.57 25.44 0.08
CA ASP A 449 -13.93 26.04 1.24
C ASP A 449 -14.98 26.52 2.26
N ILE A 450 -14.57 26.59 3.52
CA ILE A 450 -15.47 26.85 4.66
C ILE A 450 -16.21 28.20 4.50
N GLU A 451 -15.54 29.22 3.96
CA GLU A 451 -16.12 30.55 3.80
C GLU A 451 -17.18 30.57 2.69
N THR A 452 -16.86 29.99 1.55
CA THR A 452 -17.82 29.85 0.42
C THR A 452 -19.02 28.99 0.83
N GLU A 453 -18.81 27.91 1.56
CA GLU A 453 -19.90 27.08 2.08
C GLU A 453 -20.82 27.87 3.02
N ARG A 454 -20.25 28.65 3.96
CA ARG A 454 -21.02 29.52 4.87
C ARG A 454 -21.85 30.55 4.11
N ARG A 455 -21.24 31.23 3.12
CA ARG A 455 -21.94 32.23 2.27
C ARG A 455 -23.08 31.59 1.50
N LEU A 456 -22.84 30.41 0.92
CA LEU A 456 -23.86 29.65 0.20
C LEU A 456 -25.02 29.25 1.11
N PHE A 457 -24.69 28.73 2.30
CA PHE A 457 -25.69 28.33 3.29
C PHE A 457 -26.52 29.53 3.75
N ARG A 458 -25.85 30.66 4.09
CA ARG A 458 -26.53 31.88 4.51
C ARG A 458 -27.40 32.48 3.43
N ARG A 459 -26.91 32.51 2.17
CA ARG A 459 -27.71 32.92 1.02
C ARG A 459 -28.97 32.06 0.87
N ASN A 460 -28.83 30.75 0.94
CA ASN A 460 -29.96 29.81 0.81
C ASN A 460 -30.96 29.97 1.97
N GLU A 461 -30.49 30.16 3.18
CA GLU A 461 -31.35 30.44 4.34
C GLU A 461 -32.17 31.71 4.13
N LEU A 462 -31.54 32.81 3.70
CA LEU A 462 -32.21 34.04 3.40
C LEU A 462 -33.17 33.91 2.20
N PHE A 463 -32.77 33.15 1.18
CA PHE A 463 -33.59 32.93 0.00
C PHE A 463 -34.93 32.25 0.33
N VAL A 464 -34.91 31.26 1.19
CA VAL A 464 -36.11 30.51 1.60
C VAL A 464 -36.98 31.26 2.60
N LYS A 465 -36.40 32.23 3.34
CA LYS A 465 -37.12 33.01 4.34
C LYS A 465 -38.12 33.95 3.70
N ALA A 466 -39.39 33.89 4.09
CA ALA A 466 -40.46 34.82 3.70
C ALA A 466 -41.38 35.08 4.92
N PRO A 467 -41.71 36.33 5.28
CA PRO A 467 -41.18 37.59 4.72
C PRO A 467 -39.73 37.87 5.23
N ARG A 468 -38.95 38.63 4.45
CA ARG A 468 -37.63 39.12 4.81
C ARG A 468 -37.70 40.62 5.19
N THR A 469 -36.74 41.06 6.01
CA THR A 469 -36.54 42.47 6.28
C THR A 469 -35.74 43.15 5.16
N PRO A 470 -35.80 44.50 4.99
CA PRO A 470 -34.98 45.20 4.01
C PRO A 470 -33.46 44.94 4.15
N GLU A 471 -32.97 44.77 5.37
CA GLU A 471 -31.56 44.42 5.64
C GLU A 471 -31.23 42.99 5.15
N GLU A 472 -32.15 42.05 5.33
CA GLU A 472 -31.98 40.66 4.85
C GLU A 472 -32.05 40.59 3.30
N ASP A 473 -32.87 41.40 2.66
CA ASP A 473 -32.88 41.50 1.19
C ASP A 473 -31.58 42.11 0.65
N ALA A 474 -31.02 43.10 1.32
CA ALA A 474 -29.73 43.68 0.98
C ALA A 474 -28.59 42.66 1.19
N GLU A 475 -28.61 41.88 2.30
CA GLU A 475 -27.66 40.83 2.56
C GLU A 475 -27.73 39.72 1.50
N LEU A 476 -28.94 39.28 1.11
CA LEU A 476 -29.16 38.29 0.07
C LEU A 476 -28.59 38.74 -1.27
N SER A 477 -28.85 40.02 -1.64
CA SER A 477 -28.34 40.60 -2.88
C SER A 477 -26.81 40.65 -2.90
N ARG A 478 -26.18 41.06 -1.79
CA ARG A 478 -24.73 41.10 -1.64
C ARG A 478 -24.13 39.69 -1.76
N LEU A 479 -24.61 38.70 -0.97
CA LEU A 479 -24.10 37.33 -0.99
C LEU A 479 -24.29 36.69 -2.37
N SER A 480 -25.40 37.01 -3.09
CA SER A 480 -25.65 36.52 -4.44
C SER A 480 -24.64 37.08 -5.44
N ALA A 481 -24.28 38.38 -5.33
CA ALA A 481 -23.24 38.98 -6.16
C ALA A 481 -21.85 38.39 -5.87
N GLU A 482 -21.46 38.29 -4.59
CA GLU A 482 -20.18 37.68 -4.18
C GLU A 482 -20.03 36.24 -4.67
N LEU A 483 -21.10 35.43 -4.57
CA LEU A 483 -21.09 34.05 -5.05
C LEU A 483 -21.09 33.97 -6.58
N ALA A 484 -21.73 34.91 -7.29
CA ALA A 484 -21.67 34.99 -8.74
C ALA A 484 -20.25 35.30 -9.26
N ASP A 485 -19.51 36.17 -8.58
CA ASP A 485 -18.10 36.44 -8.89
C ASP A 485 -17.20 35.20 -8.68
N LEU A 486 -17.56 34.30 -7.78
CA LEU A 486 -16.90 32.99 -7.58
C LEU A 486 -17.39 31.92 -8.57
N GLY A 487 -18.25 32.26 -9.53
CA GLY A 487 -18.77 31.35 -10.55
C GLY A 487 -20.02 30.57 -10.16
N PHE A 488 -20.61 30.83 -8.99
CA PHE A 488 -21.90 30.25 -8.61
C PHE A 488 -23.01 30.96 -9.37
N SER A 489 -23.66 30.27 -10.30
CA SER A 489 -24.74 30.84 -11.11
C SER A 489 -25.92 31.27 -10.22
N THR A 490 -26.43 32.48 -10.47
CA THR A 490 -27.75 32.90 -9.95
C THR A 490 -28.88 32.41 -10.85
N ALA A 491 -28.55 31.76 -11.98
CA ALA A 491 -29.51 31.29 -12.96
C ALA A 491 -30.44 30.18 -12.45
N ASP A 492 -29.92 29.36 -11.50
CA ASP A 492 -30.68 28.25 -10.86
C ASP A 492 -31.90 28.75 -10.08
N PHE A 493 -31.99 30.05 -9.80
CA PHE A 493 -33.11 30.68 -9.06
C PHE A 493 -33.95 31.67 -9.92
N ARG A 494 -33.65 31.78 -11.22
CA ARG A 494 -34.44 32.61 -12.15
C ARG A 494 -35.72 31.94 -12.63
N ASP A 495 -35.74 30.59 -12.56
CA ASP A 495 -36.93 29.81 -12.81
C ASP A 495 -37.83 29.88 -11.58
N PRO A 496 -39.04 30.48 -11.69
CA PRO A 496 -39.96 30.62 -10.58
C PRO A 496 -40.37 29.27 -9.97
N ASP A 497 -40.48 28.26 -10.78
CA ASP A 497 -40.97 26.93 -10.37
C ASP A 497 -39.89 26.15 -9.65
N TYR A 498 -38.65 26.24 -10.14
CA TYR A 498 -37.49 25.70 -9.39
C TYR A 498 -37.28 26.44 -8.05
N ALA A 499 -37.45 27.76 -8.02
CA ALA A 499 -37.38 28.52 -6.78
C ALA A 499 -38.49 28.12 -5.78
N LEU A 500 -39.70 27.86 -6.28
CA LEU A 500 -40.85 27.39 -5.49
C LEU A 500 -40.57 25.98 -4.96
N PHE A 501 -40.06 25.06 -5.81
CA PHE A 501 -39.65 23.71 -5.42
C PHE A 501 -38.61 23.73 -4.32
N VAL A 502 -37.51 24.46 -4.50
CA VAL A 502 -36.43 24.57 -3.48
C VAL A 502 -36.96 25.13 -2.15
N ARG A 503 -37.89 26.10 -2.22
CA ARG A 503 -38.53 26.69 -1.03
C ARG A 503 -39.40 25.65 -0.29
N LYS A 504 -40.23 24.89 -0.99
CA LYS A 504 -41.09 23.84 -0.43
C LYS A 504 -40.23 22.73 0.17
N MET A 505 -39.18 22.30 -0.53
CA MET A 505 -38.24 21.29 -0.04
C MET A 505 -37.53 21.71 1.23
N ALA A 506 -36.98 22.95 1.28
CA ALA A 506 -36.26 23.45 2.45
C ALA A 506 -37.12 23.62 3.72
N GLN A 507 -38.44 23.79 3.57
CA GLN A 507 -39.39 23.83 4.67
C GLN A 507 -39.62 22.44 5.28
N HIS A 508 -39.37 21.39 4.52
CA HIS A 508 -39.62 20.02 5.00
C HIS A 508 -38.50 19.55 5.94
N ARG A 509 -38.85 19.13 7.15
CA ARG A 509 -37.91 18.79 8.23
C ARG A 509 -36.89 17.71 7.83
N ARG A 510 -37.23 16.79 6.94
CA ARG A 510 -36.37 15.67 6.47
C ARG A 510 -35.25 16.10 5.55
N PHE A 511 -35.42 17.18 4.77
CA PHE A 511 -34.37 17.71 3.89
C PHE A 511 -33.27 18.47 4.64
N ARG A 512 -33.37 18.60 5.96
CA ARG A 512 -32.36 19.23 6.82
C ARG A 512 -31.38 18.23 7.42
N LYS A 513 -31.58 16.94 7.21
CA LYS A 513 -30.72 15.88 7.76
C LYS A 513 -29.54 15.64 6.81
N PRO A 514 -28.26 15.80 7.26
CA PRO A 514 -27.11 15.70 6.36
C PRO A 514 -26.80 14.26 5.89
N VAL A 515 -27.32 13.24 6.60
CA VAL A 515 -27.16 11.82 6.24
C VAL A 515 -28.51 11.13 6.40
N LEU A 516 -28.98 10.45 5.36
CA LEU A 516 -30.24 9.71 5.33
C LEU A 516 -29.95 8.22 5.26
N THR A 517 -30.82 7.43 5.89
CA THR A 517 -30.84 5.98 5.62
C THR A 517 -31.49 5.71 4.25
N PRO A 518 -31.32 4.51 3.65
CA PRO A 518 -31.95 4.16 2.38
C PRO A 518 -33.49 4.31 2.42
N GLU A 519 -34.12 3.99 3.56
CA GLU A 519 -35.56 4.16 3.76
C GLU A 519 -35.96 5.63 3.82
N GLU A 520 -35.17 6.44 4.54
CA GLU A 520 -35.37 7.90 4.60
C GLU A 520 -35.15 8.57 3.25
N GLN A 521 -34.24 8.02 2.41
CA GLN A 521 -34.00 8.50 1.06
C GLN A 521 -35.18 8.19 0.13
N ALA A 522 -35.74 6.99 0.22
CA ALA A 522 -36.93 6.62 -0.53
C ALA A 522 -38.15 7.49 -0.16
N GLU A 523 -38.33 7.78 1.14
CA GLU A 523 -39.38 8.70 1.59
C GLU A 523 -39.12 10.16 1.14
N GLN A 524 -37.84 10.59 1.12
CA GLN A 524 -37.45 11.90 0.62
C GLN A 524 -37.79 12.04 -0.87
N ASN A 525 -37.48 11.03 -1.68
CA ASN A 525 -37.80 11.02 -3.10
C ASN A 525 -39.32 11.09 -3.33
N ALA A 526 -40.11 10.30 -2.57
CA ALA A 526 -41.57 10.33 -2.66
C ALA A 526 -42.17 11.71 -2.30
N ILE A 527 -41.56 12.41 -1.32
CA ILE A 527 -41.94 13.79 -0.97
C ILE A 527 -41.56 14.76 -2.09
N ALA A 528 -40.38 14.60 -2.69
CA ALA A 528 -39.94 15.43 -3.80
C ALA A 528 -40.89 15.27 -5.00
N ASP A 529 -41.26 14.06 -5.36
CA ASP A 529 -42.21 13.76 -6.43
C ASP A 529 -43.58 14.41 -6.16
N SER A 530 -44.08 14.30 -4.89
CA SER A 530 -45.37 14.94 -4.54
C SER A 530 -45.32 16.46 -4.62
N ILE A 531 -44.20 17.11 -4.34
CA ILE A 531 -44.01 18.55 -4.45
C ILE A 531 -43.97 18.96 -5.93
N ILE A 532 -43.33 18.16 -6.80
CA ILE A 532 -43.29 18.40 -8.24
C ILE A 532 -44.71 18.31 -8.82
N ASP A 533 -45.46 17.25 -8.46
CA ASP A 533 -46.86 17.08 -8.90
C ASP A 533 -47.76 18.26 -8.46
N GLU A 534 -47.53 18.78 -7.25
CA GLU A 534 -48.27 19.94 -6.74
C GLU A 534 -47.95 21.21 -7.55
N ILE A 535 -46.67 21.44 -7.86
CA ILE A 535 -46.23 22.59 -8.66
C ILE A 535 -46.82 22.52 -10.07
N LEU A 536 -46.77 21.35 -10.72
CA LEU A 536 -47.34 21.15 -12.05
C LEU A 536 -48.86 21.37 -12.07
N ARG A 537 -49.61 20.96 -11.04
CA ARG A 537 -51.04 21.28 -10.96
C ARG A 537 -51.31 22.77 -10.77
N GLU A 538 -50.51 23.46 -9.93
CA GLU A 538 -50.64 24.93 -9.78
C GLU A 538 -50.34 25.68 -11.09
N GLU A 539 -49.53 25.11 -11.99
CA GLU A 539 -49.28 25.65 -13.34
C GLU A 539 -50.45 25.41 -14.28
N GLU A 540 -51.06 24.22 -14.27
CA GLU A 540 -52.25 23.91 -15.10
C GLU A 540 -53.50 24.72 -14.73
N GLU A 541 -53.58 25.18 -13.45
CA GLU A 541 -54.66 26.03 -12.97
C GLU A 541 -54.45 27.53 -13.24
N ARG A 542 -53.30 27.95 -13.71
CA ARG A 542 -52.96 29.33 -14.12
C ARG A 542 -53.15 29.53 -15.62
#